data_805495fb8b85005c278460f09d132c04
#
_entry.id   805495fb8b85005c278460f09d132c04
#
_cell.length_a   1.000
_cell.length_b   1.000
_cell.length_c   1.000
_cell.angle_alpha   90.00
_cell.angle_beta   90.00
_cell.angle_gamma   90.00
#
_symmetry.space_group_name_H-M   'P 1'
#
loop_
_entity.id
_entity.type
_entity.pdbx_description
1 polymer ?
#
loop_
_entity_poly.entity_id
_entity_poly.type
_entity_poly.pdbx_seq_one_letter_code
_entity_poly.pdbx_strand_id
1 'polypeptide(L)'
;MHNIIRQLRPGSLDNLGLSETIKDEMNKWQSQHQALKVNLIIKGNIDLLGEVININVYRIIQEAMNNVVKHAKASTIKISLLKTKDTLKIECIDNGKGFDLTILKKTKQFGLMGIKERAQALSGKFDIKSNEKKGTHLTIVIPTK
;
A
#
# COMPACT_ATOMS: atom_id res chain seq x y z
N MET A 1 -7.20 8.16 22.23
CA MET A 1 -8.60 8.22 21.85
C MET A 1 -8.84 8.88 20.52
N HIS A 2 -8.36 10.10 20.35
CA HIS A 2 -8.54 10.78 19.07
C HIS A 2 -7.91 10.03 17.91
N ASN A 3 -6.80 9.36 18.16
CA ASN A 3 -6.09 8.62 17.12
C ASN A 3 -6.92 7.44 16.59
N ILE A 4 -7.75 6.85 17.43
CA ILE A 4 -8.60 5.74 17.02
C ILE A 4 -9.57 6.18 15.92
N ILE A 5 -10.21 7.32 16.12
CA ILE A 5 -11.16 7.85 15.14
C ILE A 5 -10.47 8.14 13.81
N ARG A 6 -9.30 8.77 13.86
CA ARG A 6 -8.56 9.09 12.64
C ARG A 6 -8.03 7.85 11.92
N GLN A 7 -7.73 6.79 12.68
CA GLN A 7 -7.23 5.56 12.11
C GLN A 7 -8.32 4.72 11.46
N LEU A 8 -9.59 4.94 11.84
CA LEU A 8 -10.69 4.18 11.28
C LEU A 8 -10.90 4.52 9.81
N ARG A 9 -10.95 5.81 9.48
CA ARG A 9 -11.04 6.21 8.08
C ARG A 9 -10.85 7.73 7.95
N PRO A 10 -10.10 8.15 6.94
CA PRO A 10 -9.97 9.58 6.66
C PRO A 10 -11.27 10.11 6.06
N GLY A 11 -11.60 11.36 6.39
CA GLY A 11 -12.79 12.02 5.84
C GLY A 11 -12.79 12.11 4.33
N SER A 12 -11.61 12.21 3.72
CA SER A 12 -11.48 12.29 2.27
C SER A 12 -11.98 11.04 1.55
N LEU A 13 -11.97 9.87 2.20
CA LEU A 13 -12.53 8.67 1.60
C LEU A 13 -14.03 8.80 1.35
N ASP A 14 -14.73 9.50 2.24
CA ASP A 14 -16.17 9.70 2.10
C ASP A 14 -16.52 10.71 1.02
N ASN A 15 -15.71 11.77 0.92
CA ASN A 15 -16.03 12.92 0.08
C ASN A 15 -15.39 12.85 -1.32
N LEU A 16 -14.17 12.36 -1.40
CA LEU A 16 -13.38 12.42 -2.62
C LEU A 16 -13.21 11.07 -3.32
N GLY A 17 -13.53 9.98 -2.61
CA GLY A 17 -13.30 8.65 -3.13
C GLY A 17 -11.88 8.18 -2.92
N LEU A 18 -11.64 6.91 -3.24
CA LEU A 18 -10.36 6.27 -2.97
C LEU A 18 -9.22 6.83 -3.82
N SER A 19 -9.47 7.08 -5.11
CA SER A 19 -8.41 7.53 -6.01
C SER A 19 -7.84 8.89 -5.59
N GLU A 20 -8.69 9.85 -5.28
CA GLU A 20 -8.23 11.17 -4.86
C GLU A 20 -7.58 11.12 -3.49
N THR A 21 -8.09 10.29 -2.58
CA THR A 21 -7.50 10.12 -1.26
C THR A 21 -6.08 9.56 -1.36
N ILE A 22 -5.87 8.58 -2.24
CA ILE A 22 -4.53 8.01 -2.44
C ILE A 22 -3.60 9.02 -3.08
N LYS A 23 -4.06 9.76 -4.09
CA LYS A 23 -3.26 10.80 -4.72
C LYS A 23 -2.79 11.84 -3.70
N ASP A 24 -3.71 12.26 -2.84
CA ASP A 24 -3.42 13.22 -1.79
C ASP A 24 -2.39 12.67 -0.81
N GLU A 25 -2.55 11.42 -0.42
CA GLU A 25 -1.60 10.75 0.47
C GLU A 25 -0.20 10.67 -0.15
N MET A 26 -0.12 10.30 -1.42
CA MET A 26 1.17 10.24 -2.12
C MET A 26 1.85 11.59 -2.23
N ASN A 27 1.06 12.63 -2.46
CA ASN A 27 1.58 14.01 -2.51
C ASN A 27 2.17 14.43 -1.17
N LYS A 28 1.54 14.04 -0.06
CA LYS A 28 2.07 14.33 1.27
C LYS A 28 3.40 13.61 1.50
N TRP A 29 3.47 12.33 1.15
CA TRP A 29 4.73 11.59 1.27
C TRP A 29 5.83 12.23 0.42
N GLN A 30 5.51 12.60 -0.82
CA GLN A 30 6.48 13.22 -1.70
C GLN A 30 7.00 14.56 -1.14
N SER A 31 6.12 15.38 -0.59
CA SER A 31 6.53 16.67 -0.05
C SER A 31 7.38 16.54 1.21
N GLN A 32 7.14 15.50 2.01
CA GLN A 32 7.88 15.26 3.25
C GLN A 32 9.18 14.49 3.03
N HIS A 33 9.34 13.83 1.88
CA HIS A 33 10.49 12.98 1.58
C HIS A 33 10.97 13.25 0.16
N GLN A 34 11.58 14.41 -0.04
CA GLN A 34 11.94 14.89 -1.38
C GLN A 34 13.03 14.06 -2.07
N ALA A 35 13.86 13.37 -1.29
CA ALA A 35 14.87 12.47 -1.85
C ALA A 35 14.30 11.18 -2.41
N LEU A 36 13.08 10.84 -2.03
CA LEU A 36 12.39 9.64 -2.52
C LEU A 36 11.47 10.07 -3.67
N LYS A 37 11.64 9.45 -4.83
CA LYS A 37 10.74 9.72 -5.95
C LYS A 37 9.54 8.80 -5.84
N VAL A 38 8.37 9.38 -5.64
CA VAL A 38 7.12 8.65 -5.47
C VAL A 38 6.33 8.69 -6.76
N ASN A 39 6.03 7.52 -7.32
CA ASN A 39 5.24 7.39 -8.55
C ASN A 39 3.96 6.64 -8.25
N LEU A 40 2.84 7.18 -8.71
CA LEU A 40 1.53 6.56 -8.54
C LEU A 40 0.87 6.36 -9.89
N ILE A 41 0.38 5.15 -10.13
CA ILE A 41 -0.38 4.82 -11.34
C ILE A 41 -1.70 4.21 -10.90
N ILE A 42 -2.80 4.75 -11.39
CA ILE A 42 -4.13 4.21 -11.15
C ILE A 42 -4.79 3.98 -12.50
N LYS A 43 -5.19 2.74 -12.75
CA LYS A 43 -5.90 2.37 -13.97
C LYS A 43 -7.22 1.70 -13.62
N GLY A 44 -8.29 2.16 -14.23
CA GLY A 44 -9.64 1.68 -13.96
C GLY A 44 -10.30 2.49 -12.85
N ASN A 45 -11.58 2.23 -12.65
CA ASN A 45 -12.37 2.95 -11.65
C ASN A 45 -12.30 2.22 -10.30
N ILE A 46 -11.60 2.84 -9.34
CA ILE A 46 -11.45 2.28 -7.99
C ILE A 46 -12.32 2.99 -6.97
N ASP A 47 -13.21 3.88 -7.40
CA ASP A 47 -13.99 4.71 -6.46
C ASP A 47 -15.30 4.07 -6.04
N LEU A 48 -15.72 2.98 -6.70
CA LEU A 48 -16.99 2.32 -6.45
C LEU A 48 -16.85 0.93 -5.84
N LEU A 49 -15.76 0.69 -5.13
CA LEU A 49 -15.45 -0.63 -4.58
C LEU A 49 -16.10 -0.92 -3.23
N GLY A 50 -16.65 0.11 -2.60
CA GLY A 50 -17.29 -0.03 -1.30
C GLY A 50 -16.38 0.31 -0.15
N GLU A 51 -16.99 0.54 1.00
CA GLU A 51 -16.34 1.08 2.18
C GLU A 51 -15.27 0.15 2.74
N VAL A 52 -15.55 -1.15 2.81
CA VAL A 52 -14.62 -2.12 3.38
C VAL A 52 -13.35 -2.23 2.54
N ILE A 53 -13.51 -2.31 1.22
CA ILE A 53 -12.34 -2.35 0.33
C ILE A 53 -11.57 -1.05 0.42
N ASN A 54 -12.27 0.08 0.37
CA ASN A 54 -11.62 1.39 0.38
C ASN A 54 -10.72 1.60 1.59
N ILE A 55 -11.21 1.31 2.79
CA ILE A 55 -10.42 1.56 3.99
C ILE A 55 -9.23 0.60 4.08
N ASN A 56 -9.42 -0.66 3.70
CA ASN A 56 -8.33 -1.63 3.76
C ASN A 56 -7.25 -1.33 2.72
N VAL A 57 -7.65 -0.95 1.49
CA VAL A 57 -6.68 -0.57 0.46
C VAL A 57 -5.89 0.66 0.89
N TYR A 58 -6.57 1.65 1.43
CA TYR A 58 -5.90 2.85 1.92
C TYR A 58 -4.86 2.51 2.99
N ARG A 59 -5.22 1.66 3.96
CA ARG A 59 -4.31 1.25 5.03
C ARG A 59 -3.13 0.42 4.50
N ILE A 60 -3.38 -0.43 3.52
CA ILE A 60 -2.31 -1.20 2.88
C ILE A 60 -1.28 -0.25 2.27
N ILE A 61 -1.73 0.76 1.55
CA ILE A 61 -0.84 1.72 0.91
C ILE A 61 -0.08 2.54 1.95
N GLN A 62 -0.74 2.97 3.01
CA GLN A 62 -0.06 3.69 4.10
C GLN A 62 1.06 2.86 4.72
N GLU A 63 0.78 1.58 4.99
CA GLU A 63 1.78 0.70 5.58
C GLU A 63 2.94 0.45 4.63
N ALA A 64 2.65 0.27 3.35
CA ALA A 64 3.69 0.06 2.34
C ALA A 64 4.62 1.28 2.25
N MET A 65 4.04 2.48 2.21
CA MET A 65 4.83 3.72 2.18
C MET A 65 5.67 3.89 3.44
N ASN A 66 5.06 3.61 4.58
CA ASN A 66 5.75 3.71 5.86
C ASN A 66 6.96 2.78 5.91
N ASN A 67 6.82 1.56 5.41
CA ASN A 67 7.92 0.60 5.33
C ASN A 67 9.06 1.11 4.46
N VAL A 68 8.75 1.66 3.31
CA VAL A 68 9.76 2.17 2.39
C VAL A 68 10.51 3.33 3.02
N VAL A 69 9.78 4.28 3.58
CA VAL A 69 10.39 5.48 4.17
C VAL A 69 11.27 5.14 5.36
N LYS A 70 10.81 4.22 6.23
CA LYS A 70 11.53 3.92 7.46
C LYS A 70 12.66 2.91 7.29
N HIS A 71 12.54 1.98 6.37
CA HIS A 71 13.40 0.80 6.37
C HIS A 71 14.14 0.53 5.08
N ALA A 72 13.61 0.94 3.94
CA ALA A 72 14.15 0.48 2.66
C ALA A 72 15.34 1.28 2.15
N LYS A 73 15.51 2.53 2.58
CA LYS A 73 16.51 3.45 2.04
C LYS A 73 16.45 3.52 0.51
N ALA A 74 15.22 3.53 -0.01
CA ALA A 74 14.99 3.57 -1.45
C ALA A 74 15.12 4.99 -1.99
N SER A 75 15.45 5.10 -3.27
CA SER A 75 15.38 6.38 -3.99
C SER A 75 14.10 6.49 -4.81
N THR A 76 13.47 5.35 -5.12
CA THR A 76 12.19 5.36 -5.85
C THR A 76 11.22 4.37 -5.24
N ILE A 77 9.94 4.72 -5.30
CA ILE A 77 8.85 3.79 -5.06
C ILE A 77 7.77 4.01 -6.09
N LYS A 78 7.24 2.92 -6.60
CA LYS A 78 6.13 2.93 -7.54
C LYS A 78 4.96 2.19 -6.92
N ILE A 79 3.82 2.87 -6.83
CA ILE A 79 2.57 2.25 -6.39
C ILE A 79 1.63 2.24 -7.56
N SER A 80 1.09 1.07 -7.88
CA SER A 80 0.11 0.95 -8.95
C SER A 80 -1.13 0.23 -8.46
N LEU A 81 -2.27 0.73 -8.90
CA LEU A 81 -3.58 0.12 -8.66
C LEU A 81 -4.21 -0.12 -10.02
N LEU A 82 -4.45 -1.38 -10.33
CA LEU A 82 -5.04 -1.78 -11.60
C LEU A 82 -6.36 -2.48 -11.34
N LYS A 83 -7.44 -1.82 -11.69
CA LYS A 83 -8.79 -2.38 -11.59
C LYS A 83 -9.15 -3.04 -12.91
N THR A 84 -9.41 -4.32 -12.85
CA THR A 84 -9.97 -5.06 -13.98
C THR A 84 -11.41 -5.41 -13.64
N LYS A 85 -12.06 -6.22 -14.48
CA LYS A 85 -13.48 -6.52 -14.30
C LYS A 85 -13.79 -7.08 -12.90
N ASP A 86 -12.99 -8.02 -12.43
CA ASP A 86 -13.30 -8.77 -11.21
C ASP A 86 -12.26 -8.61 -10.11
N THR A 87 -11.18 -7.88 -10.36
CA THR A 87 -10.09 -7.77 -9.39
C THR A 87 -9.53 -6.37 -9.30
N LEU A 88 -8.89 -6.09 -8.16
CA LEU A 88 -8.02 -4.95 -7.99
C LEU A 88 -6.63 -5.47 -7.67
N LYS A 89 -5.65 -5.12 -8.48
CA LYS A 89 -4.26 -5.49 -8.25
C LYS A 89 -3.51 -4.28 -7.72
N ILE A 90 -2.87 -4.44 -6.56
CA ILE A 90 -2.05 -3.40 -5.95
C ILE A 90 -0.61 -3.87 -6.00
N GLU A 91 0.27 -3.02 -6.53
CA GLU A 91 1.71 -3.30 -6.54
C GLU A 91 2.46 -2.15 -5.90
N CYS A 92 3.44 -2.50 -5.05
CA CYS A 92 4.35 -1.53 -4.45
C CYS A 92 5.75 -2.02 -4.73
N ILE A 93 6.51 -1.27 -5.51
CA ILE A 93 7.85 -1.65 -5.96
C ILE A 93 8.82 -0.57 -5.55
N ASP A 94 9.79 -0.91 -4.72
CA ASP A 94 10.85 0.03 -4.35
C ASP A 94 12.21 -0.53 -4.74
N ASN A 95 13.19 0.35 -4.89
CA ASN A 95 14.55 0.00 -5.22
C ASN A 95 15.48 0.08 -4.01
N GLY A 96 14.93 -0.08 -2.82
CA GLY A 96 15.70 -0.02 -1.59
C GLY A 96 16.53 -1.26 -1.33
N LYS A 97 16.91 -1.44 -0.07
CA LYS A 97 17.78 -2.56 0.29
C LYS A 97 17.08 -3.90 0.40
N GLY A 98 15.75 -3.92 0.43
CA GLY A 98 15.01 -5.16 0.54
C GLY A 98 15.18 -5.86 1.88
N PHE A 99 14.68 -7.07 1.96
CA PHE A 99 14.70 -7.89 3.17
C PHE A 99 15.19 -9.29 2.87
N ASP A 100 15.70 -9.94 3.92
CA ASP A 100 15.81 -11.39 3.92
C ASP A 100 14.44 -11.95 4.32
N LEU A 101 13.77 -12.63 3.39
CA LEU A 101 12.42 -13.13 3.62
C LEU A 101 12.36 -14.22 4.68
N THR A 102 13.46 -14.91 4.95
CA THR A 102 13.49 -15.90 6.02
C THR A 102 13.36 -15.25 7.38
N ILE A 103 13.95 -14.06 7.54
CA ILE A 103 13.83 -13.29 8.77
C ILE A 103 12.38 -12.80 8.95
N LEU A 104 11.73 -12.37 7.87
CA LEU A 104 10.35 -11.88 7.93
C LEU A 104 9.37 -12.94 8.42
N LYS A 105 9.62 -14.21 8.14
CA LYS A 105 8.76 -15.28 8.63
C LYS A 105 8.82 -15.43 10.14
N LYS A 106 9.92 -15.03 10.76
CA LYS A 106 10.13 -15.16 12.20
C LYS A 106 9.74 -13.92 12.99
N THR A 107 9.66 -12.78 12.31
CA THR A 107 9.35 -11.51 12.96
C THR A 107 8.18 -10.84 12.27
N LYS A 108 7.46 -10.02 13.01
CA LYS A 108 6.35 -9.24 12.46
C LYS A 108 6.80 -7.81 12.13
N GLN A 109 8.05 -7.67 11.76
CA GLN A 109 8.61 -6.35 11.46
C GLN A 109 8.04 -5.77 10.18
N PHE A 110 8.16 -4.46 10.04
CA PHE A 110 7.87 -3.69 8.83
C PHE A 110 6.38 -3.62 8.47
N GLY A 111 5.47 -3.95 9.41
CA GLY A 111 4.04 -3.84 9.14
C GLY A 111 3.51 -4.81 8.09
N LEU A 112 4.35 -5.75 7.63
CA LEU A 112 3.95 -6.67 6.56
C LEU A 112 2.86 -7.63 6.98
N MET A 113 2.84 -8.00 8.26
CA MET A 113 1.77 -8.84 8.79
C MET A 113 0.42 -8.13 8.69
N GLY A 114 0.38 -6.83 9.00
CA GLY A 114 -0.83 -6.04 8.88
C GLY A 114 -1.33 -5.96 7.44
N ILE A 115 -0.40 -5.76 6.50
CA ILE A 115 -0.74 -5.74 5.07
C ILE A 115 -1.34 -7.09 4.66
N LYS A 116 -0.69 -8.18 5.05
CA LYS A 116 -1.15 -9.51 4.71
C LYS A 116 -2.53 -9.79 5.31
N GLU A 117 -2.74 -9.42 6.57
CA GLU A 117 -4.03 -9.63 7.24
C GLU A 117 -5.14 -8.83 6.55
N ARG A 118 -4.87 -7.61 6.13
CA ARG A 118 -5.87 -6.79 5.43
C ARG A 118 -6.22 -7.38 4.07
N ALA A 119 -5.20 -7.89 3.35
CA ALA A 119 -5.44 -8.56 2.08
C ALA A 119 -6.31 -9.79 2.28
N GLN A 120 -6.01 -10.59 3.30
CA GLN A 120 -6.78 -11.80 3.60
C GLN A 120 -8.21 -11.47 4.04
N ALA A 121 -8.41 -10.37 4.77
CA ALA A 121 -9.74 -9.93 5.15
C ALA A 121 -10.61 -9.59 3.95
N LEU A 122 -9.99 -9.23 2.83
CA LEU A 122 -10.67 -8.94 1.58
C LEU A 122 -10.69 -10.14 0.64
N SER A 123 -10.37 -11.32 1.15
CA SER A 123 -10.25 -12.55 0.35
C SER A 123 -9.21 -12.44 -0.75
N GLY A 124 -8.22 -11.59 -0.53
CA GLY A 124 -7.16 -11.33 -1.50
C GLY A 124 -5.96 -12.24 -1.31
N LYS A 125 -5.06 -12.17 -2.28
CA LYS A 125 -3.79 -12.87 -2.26
C LYS A 125 -2.67 -11.87 -2.03
N PHE A 126 -1.69 -12.28 -1.23
CA PHE A 126 -0.53 -11.48 -0.88
C PHE A 126 0.72 -12.21 -1.37
N ASP A 127 1.58 -11.48 -2.08
CA ASP A 127 2.87 -12.00 -2.50
C ASP A 127 3.93 -10.92 -2.28
N ILE A 128 5.09 -11.34 -1.80
CA ILE A 128 6.20 -10.42 -1.61
C ILE A 128 7.47 -11.07 -2.13
N LYS A 129 8.21 -10.31 -2.93
CA LYS A 129 9.53 -10.68 -3.41
C LYS A 129 10.50 -9.62 -2.97
N SER A 130 11.55 -10.03 -2.31
CA SER A 130 12.52 -9.07 -1.80
C SER A 130 13.92 -9.65 -1.90
N ASN A 131 14.87 -8.77 -2.17
CA ASN A 131 16.26 -9.11 -2.27
C ASN A 131 17.03 -7.97 -1.65
N GLU A 132 17.97 -8.28 -0.76
CA GLU A 132 18.74 -7.28 -0.02
C GLU A 132 19.42 -6.25 -0.91
N LYS A 133 19.63 -6.56 -2.18
CA LYS A 133 20.31 -5.65 -3.10
C LYS A 133 19.41 -4.99 -4.11
N LYS A 134 18.18 -5.50 -4.31
CA LYS A 134 17.31 -5.04 -5.39
C LYS A 134 16.00 -4.42 -4.94
N GLY A 135 15.73 -4.40 -3.64
CA GLY A 135 14.52 -3.82 -3.12
C GLY A 135 13.40 -4.82 -2.93
N THR A 136 12.18 -4.32 -2.91
CA THR A 136 11.01 -5.13 -2.57
C THR A 136 9.90 -4.92 -3.59
N HIS A 137 9.24 -6.01 -3.96
CA HIS A 137 8.08 -6.01 -4.83
C HIS A 137 6.93 -6.70 -4.10
N LEU A 138 5.96 -5.91 -3.67
CA LEU A 138 4.77 -6.36 -2.97
C LEU A 138 3.61 -6.38 -3.94
N THR A 139 2.88 -7.49 -4.01
CA THR A 139 1.73 -7.63 -4.88
C THR A 139 0.53 -8.14 -4.09
N ILE A 140 -0.60 -7.48 -4.24
CA ILE A 140 -1.85 -7.88 -3.61
C ILE A 140 -2.92 -7.90 -4.69
N VAL A 141 -3.68 -9.00 -4.76
CA VAL A 141 -4.79 -9.13 -5.70
C VAL A 141 -6.06 -9.37 -4.90
N ILE A 142 -7.02 -8.49 -5.05
CA ILE A 142 -8.27 -8.50 -4.29
C ILE A 142 -9.44 -8.73 -5.24
N PRO A 143 -10.34 -9.68 -4.94
CA PRO A 143 -11.57 -9.81 -5.72
C PRO A 143 -12.49 -8.62 -5.42
N THR A 144 -13.08 -8.07 -6.47
CA THR A 144 -13.93 -6.89 -6.36
C THR A 144 -15.36 -7.16 -6.83
N LYS A 145 -15.68 -8.41 -7.01
CA LYS A 145 -17.00 -8.76 -7.47
C LYS A 145 -17.80 -9.43 -6.37
#